data_30995d912942d05377e5ea694de46b43
#
_entry.id   30995d912942d05377e5ea694de46b43
#
_cell.length_a   1.000
_cell.length_b   1.000
_cell.length_c   1.000
_cell.angle_alpha   90.00
_cell.angle_beta   90.00
_cell.angle_gamma   90.00
#
_symmetry.space_group_name_H-M   'P 1'
#
loop_
_entity.id
_entity.type
_entity.pdbx_description
1 polymer ?
#
loop_
_entity_poly.entity_id
_entity_poly.type
_entity_poly.pdbx_seq_one_letter_code
_entity_poly.pdbx_strand_id
1 'polypeptide(L)'
;MKRQRNPRGNDEGVALLLALLFIVLLTVLVVEYAYETQVDTSLVAANLRDYQAQVAAKSAVAMGVSILTADVMATQGENATGRRSTGSSSTRTGSGSSDDPSVGGAQYDSLDEAWAFGIPFQTLNNGIMQCTIDDEFGKINLNALIDSRRQEPNQTLEQAMRFLLEARGAEEDPTDAILDWIDSDDDPRPNGAETDYYQSLEIPYPCKNAPLGSVEELLLIRGITPEVFFGDPELDQLPLTELLTVHGQRNGRVNVNTAELETLTALGDAMGSPGLAELVLEERQRIPFQNNNDLETRGIISPQDSSGQQGSTRNNRPFTVASSSYRIHGDGIAGESRVRIEAFLTRDPNQGIDGIRLTDWKEIR
;
A
#
# COMPACT_ATOMS: atom_id res chain seq x y z
N MET A 1 -32.97 -1.44 103.27
CA MET A 1 -32.52 -2.25 102.04
C MET A 1 -32.72 -1.41 100.78
N LYS A 2 -31.66 -0.79 100.27
CA LYS A 2 -31.69 -0.03 98.97
C LYS A 2 -31.37 -1.02 97.86
N ARG A 3 -32.32 -1.26 96.95
CA ARG A 3 -32.08 -1.98 95.69
C ARG A 3 -31.27 -1.10 94.72
N GLN A 4 -30.04 -1.50 94.45
CA GLN A 4 -29.27 -0.96 93.34
C GLN A 4 -29.95 -1.37 92.01
N ARG A 5 -30.39 -0.39 91.25
CA ARG A 5 -30.75 -0.57 89.80
C ARG A 5 -29.47 -0.65 88.99
N ASN A 6 -29.23 -1.80 88.38
CA ASN A 6 -28.19 -1.99 87.42
C ASN A 6 -28.59 -1.25 86.10
N PRO A 7 -27.74 -0.40 85.57
CA PRO A 7 -28.01 0.24 84.26
C PRO A 7 -27.52 -0.69 83.16
N ARG A 8 -28.31 -1.72 82.83
CA ARG A 8 -27.98 -2.63 81.66
C ARG A 8 -28.68 -2.24 80.35
N GLY A 9 -29.13 -0.99 80.22
CA GLY A 9 -29.96 -0.60 79.06
C GLY A 9 -29.26 0.03 77.89
N ASN A 10 -27.95 0.40 77.89
CA ASN A 10 -27.28 1.11 76.84
C ASN A 10 -26.32 0.22 76.00
N ASP A 11 -25.87 -0.91 76.53
CA ASP A 11 -24.83 -1.71 75.84
C ASP A 11 -25.39 -2.52 74.67
N GLU A 12 -26.68 -2.88 74.68
CA GLU A 12 -27.33 -3.62 73.59
C GLU A 12 -27.52 -2.73 72.32
N GLY A 13 -27.81 -1.44 72.53
CA GLY A 13 -27.94 -0.49 71.40
C GLY A 13 -26.60 -0.19 70.67
N VAL A 14 -25.53 -0.09 71.47
CA VAL A 14 -24.15 0.12 70.91
C VAL A 14 -23.68 -1.10 70.15
N ALA A 15 -23.95 -2.29 70.64
CA ALA A 15 -23.59 -3.55 69.91
C ALA A 15 -24.33 -3.67 68.57
N LEU A 16 -25.60 -3.26 68.47
CA LEU A 16 -26.36 -3.26 67.23
C LEU A 16 -25.83 -2.24 66.25
N LEU A 17 -25.46 -1.03 66.69
CA LEU A 17 -24.86 0.01 65.88
C LEU A 17 -23.49 -0.42 65.33
N LEU A 18 -22.64 -1.06 66.13
CA LEU A 18 -21.37 -1.61 65.69
C LEU A 18 -21.57 -2.73 64.67
N ALA A 19 -22.51 -3.65 64.90
CA ALA A 19 -22.83 -4.72 63.95
C ALA A 19 -23.29 -4.15 62.57
N LEU A 20 -24.17 -3.12 62.65
CA LEU A 20 -24.67 -2.46 61.44
C LEU A 20 -23.54 -1.72 60.71
N LEU A 21 -22.64 -1.04 61.45
CA LEU A 21 -21.45 -0.40 60.88
C LEU A 21 -20.52 -1.44 60.17
N PHE A 22 -20.27 -2.58 60.82
CA PHE A 22 -19.46 -3.65 60.19
C PHE A 22 -20.12 -4.24 58.96
N ILE A 23 -21.44 -4.42 58.95
CA ILE A 23 -22.17 -4.91 57.77
C ILE A 23 -22.03 -3.90 56.61
N VAL A 24 -22.22 -2.61 56.87
CA VAL A 24 -22.08 -1.55 55.85
C VAL A 24 -20.63 -1.52 55.32
N LEU A 25 -19.65 -1.56 56.21
CA LEU A 25 -18.23 -1.57 55.79
C LEU A 25 -17.87 -2.81 54.95
N LEU A 26 -18.35 -4.00 55.36
CA LEU A 26 -18.17 -5.22 54.61
C LEU A 26 -18.86 -5.18 53.25
N THR A 27 -20.08 -4.65 53.14
CA THR A 27 -20.79 -4.52 51.86
C THR A 27 -20.06 -3.57 50.92
N VAL A 28 -19.56 -2.43 51.40
CA VAL A 28 -18.76 -1.50 50.60
C VAL A 28 -17.49 -2.20 50.05
N LEU A 29 -16.77 -2.91 50.92
CA LEU A 29 -15.55 -3.61 50.57
C LEU A 29 -15.80 -4.74 49.54
N VAL A 30 -16.89 -5.49 49.68
CA VAL A 30 -17.29 -6.54 48.74
C VAL A 30 -17.67 -5.94 47.39
N VAL A 31 -18.42 -4.82 47.39
CA VAL A 31 -18.80 -4.14 46.12
C VAL A 31 -17.58 -3.58 45.41
N GLU A 32 -16.65 -2.95 46.13
CA GLU A 32 -15.41 -2.43 45.58
C GLU A 32 -14.56 -3.56 44.95
N TYR A 33 -14.36 -4.66 45.69
CA TYR A 33 -13.64 -5.83 45.19
C TYR A 33 -14.33 -6.46 43.95
N ALA A 34 -15.65 -6.56 43.95
CA ALA A 34 -16.39 -7.08 42.80
C ALA A 34 -16.23 -6.16 41.58
N TYR A 35 -16.25 -4.85 41.79
CA TYR A 35 -16.03 -3.87 40.69
C TYR A 35 -14.61 -3.96 40.10
N GLU A 36 -13.57 -3.99 40.99
CA GLU A 36 -12.18 -4.19 40.53
C GLU A 36 -12.02 -5.49 39.72
N THR A 37 -12.56 -6.61 40.23
CA THR A 37 -12.51 -7.89 39.53
C THR A 37 -13.21 -7.85 38.17
N GLN A 38 -14.33 -7.13 38.07
CA GLN A 38 -15.05 -6.97 36.81
C GLN A 38 -14.25 -6.13 35.82
N VAL A 39 -13.60 -5.04 36.26
CA VAL A 39 -12.74 -4.19 35.44
C VAL A 39 -11.54 -4.99 34.92
N ASP A 40 -10.85 -5.72 35.82
CA ASP A 40 -9.70 -6.54 35.46
C ASP A 40 -10.08 -7.63 34.44
N THR A 41 -11.20 -8.30 34.66
CA THR A 41 -11.69 -9.34 33.74
C THR A 41 -12.02 -8.75 32.38
N SER A 42 -12.63 -7.57 32.32
CA SER A 42 -12.96 -6.89 31.07
C SER A 42 -11.70 -6.45 30.31
N LEU A 43 -10.69 -5.95 31.04
CA LEU A 43 -9.40 -5.55 30.47
C LEU A 43 -8.65 -6.76 29.89
N VAL A 44 -8.58 -7.88 30.63
CA VAL A 44 -7.97 -9.12 30.15
C VAL A 44 -8.68 -9.63 28.88
N ALA A 45 -10.02 -9.59 28.87
CA ALA A 45 -10.81 -10.00 27.72
C ALA A 45 -10.59 -9.08 26.51
N ALA A 46 -10.43 -7.77 26.71
CA ALA A 46 -10.11 -6.82 25.64
C ALA A 46 -8.71 -7.08 25.07
N ASN A 47 -7.70 -7.23 25.93
CA ASN A 47 -6.33 -7.55 25.51
C ASN A 47 -6.25 -8.89 24.75
N LEU A 48 -7.00 -9.90 25.18
CA LEU A 48 -7.06 -11.17 24.48
C LEU A 48 -7.65 -11.04 23.08
N ARG A 49 -8.73 -10.25 22.92
CA ARG A 49 -9.33 -9.96 21.59
C ARG A 49 -8.36 -9.20 20.69
N ASP A 50 -7.67 -8.20 21.23
CA ASP A 50 -6.66 -7.44 20.48
C ASP A 50 -5.53 -8.36 19.99
N TYR A 51 -5.02 -9.21 20.87
CA TYR A 51 -4.01 -10.22 20.50
C TYR A 51 -4.52 -11.21 19.42
N GLN A 52 -5.77 -11.67 19.54
CA GLN A 52 -6.39 -12.56 18.55
C GLN A 52 -6.54 -11.87 17.18
N ALA A 53 -6.98 -10.60 17.16
CA ALA A 53 -7.06 -9.80 15.94
C ALA A 53 -5.68 -9.62 15.30
N GLN A 54 -4.64 -9.33 16.10
CA GLN A 54 -3.28 -9.19 15.61
C GLN A 54 -2.74 -10.50 15.01
N VAL A 55 -2.97 -11.64 15.69
CA VAL A 55 -2.57 -12.96 15.16
C VAL A 55 -3.30 -13.27 13.86
N ALA A 56 -4.59 -12.95 13.77
CA ALA A 56 -5.37 -13.15 12.55
C ALA A 56 -4.82 -12.29 11.39
N ALA A 57 -4.51 -11.00 11.62
CA ALA A 57 -3.91 -10.12 10.62
C ALA A 57 -2.54 -10.61 10.14
N LYS A 58 -1.66 -11.03 11.08
CA LYS A 58 -0.35 -11.62 10.73
C LYS A 58 -0.50 -12.91 9.92
N SER A 59 -1.47 -13.74 10.24
CA SER A 59 -1.75 -14.97 9.51
C SER A 59 -2.25 -14.66 8.09
N ALA A 60 -3.07 -13.63 7.93
CA ALA A 60 -3.54 -13.16 6.63
C ALA A 60 -2.36 -12.71 5.74
N VAL A 61 -1.43 -11.92 6.27
CA VAL A 61 -0.22 -11.51 5.53
C VAL A 61 0.63 -12.73 5.16
N ALA A 62 0.86 -13.68 6.08
CA ALA A 62 1.63 -14.89 5.80
C ALA A 62 0.98 -15.74 4.68
N MET A 63 -0.35 -15.79 4.63
CA MET A 63 -1.06 -16.45 3.53
C MET A 63 -0.91 -15.69 2.21
N GLY A 64 -0.96 -14.34 2.22
CA GLY A 64 -0.69 -13.52 1.03
C GLY A 64 0.71 -13.76 0.47
N VAL A 65 1.73 -13.79 1.32
CA VAL A 65 3.10 -14.17 0.93
C VAL A 65 3.14 -15.57 0.31
N SER A 66 2.36 -16.53 0.87
CA SER A 66 2.31 -17.89 0.35
C SER A 66 1.66 -17.96 -1.04
N ILE A 67 0.62 -17.15 -1.30
CA ILE A 67 -0.02 -17.06 -2.63
C ILE A 67 0.98 -16.54 -3.66
N LEU A 68 1.66 -15.42 -3.38
CA LEU A 68 2.67 -14.86 -4.28
C LEU A 68 3.87 -15.81 -4.48
N THR A 69 4.20 -16.61 -3.47
CA THR A 69 5.23 -17.65 -3.59
C THR A 69 4.79 -18.79 -4.50
N ALA A 70 3.52 -19.23 -4.38
CA ALA A 70 2.96 -20.28 -5.22
C ALA A 70 2.86 -19.83 -6.69
N ASP A 71 2.55 -18.56 -6.93
CA ASP A 71 2.54 -17.96 -8.25
C ASP A 71 3.93 -18.05 -8.94
N VAL A 72 4.99 -17.66 -8.24
CA VAL A 72 6.38 -17.80 -8.74
C VAL A 72 6.73 -19.27 -9.03
N MET A 73 6.29 -20.22 -8.21
CA MET A 73 6.53 -21.64 -8.44
C MET A 73 5.81 -22.16 -9.69
N ALA A 74 4.57 -21.75 -9.91
CA ALA A 74 3.76 -22.18 -11.05
C ALA A 74 4.43 -21.75 -12.36
N THR A 75 4.87 -20.51 -12.46
CA THR A 75 5.54 -19.95 -13.63
C THR A 75 6.89 -20.58 -13.92
N GLN A 76 7.66 -20.97 -12.90
CA GLN A 76 8.91 -21.70 -13.09
C GLN A 76 8.67 -23.14 -13.57
N GLY A 77 7.61 -23.80 -13.13
CA GLY A 77 7.21 -25.14 -13.56
C GLY A 77 6.86 -25.21 -15.04
N GLU A 78 6.14 -24.23 -15.57
CA GLU A 78 5.78 -24.14 -16.99
C GLU A 78 6.99 -23.92 -17.88
N ASN A 79 7.92 -23.07 -17.48
CA ASN A 79 9.18 -22.84 -18.21
C ASN A 79 10.08 -24.09 -18.25
N ALA A 80 10.06 -24.93 -17.19
CA ALA A 80 10.83 -26.17 -17.15
C ALA A 80 10.25 -27.26 -18.07
N THR A 81 8.92 -27.32 -18.24
CA THR A 81 8.26 -28.28 -19.13
C THR A 81 8.24 -27.85 -20.60
N GLY A 82 8.18 -26.54 -20.91
CA GLY A 82 8.25 -26.02 -22.26
C GLY A 82 9.61 -26.18 -22.94
N ARG A 83 10.71 -26.34 -22.19
CA ARG A 83 12.06 -26.56 -22.74
C ARG A 83 12.34 -27.98 -23.21
N ARG A 84 11.43 -28.94 -23.01
CA ARG A 84 11.62 -30.36 -23.40
C ARG A 84 11.14 -30.72 -24.80
N SER A 85 10.57 -29.84 -25.57
CA SER A 85 10.04 -30.15 -26.91
C SER A 85 10.55 -29.14 -27.94
N THR A 86 11.79 -29.26 -28.34
CA THR A 86 12.30 -29.17 -29.71
C THR A 86 13.83 -29.03 -29.66
N GLY A 87 14.51 -30.11 -29.95
CA GLY A 87 15.94 -30.10 -30.31
C GLY A 87 16.12 -29.38 -31.65
N SER A 88 16.72 -28.20 -31.62
CA SER A 88 17.41 -27.65 -32.77
C SER A 88 18.48 -26.68 -32.28
N SER A 89 19.72 -27.12 -32.44
CA SER A 89 20.92 -26.35 -32.23
C SER A 89 20.99 -25.15 -33.17
N SER A 90 20.92 -23.92 -32.60
CA SER A 90 21.50 -22.78 -33.32
C SER A 90 22.23 -21.90 -32.30
N THR A 91 23.54 -21.95 -32.40
CA THR A 91 24.52 -21.06 -31.80
C THR A 91 24.18 -19.61 -32.11
N ARG A 92 23.83 -18.81 -31.08
CA ARG A 92 23.82 -17.35 -31.17
C ARG A 92 24.76 -16.79 -30.13
N THR A 93 25.96 -16.44 -30.59
CA THR A 93 26.85 -15.48 -29.97
C THR A 93 26.26 -14.08 -30.17
N GLY A 94 25.91 -13.43 -29.08
CA GLY A 94 25.45 -12.04 -29.08
C GLY A 94 25.47 -11.55 -27.65
N SER A 95 26.55 -10.85 -27.26
CA SER A 95 26.61 -10.10 -26.01
C SER A 95 25.67 -8.90 -26.11
N GLY A 96 24.54 -8.96 -25.44
CA GLY A 96 23.66 -7.84 -25.18
C GLY A 96 23.33 -7.85 -23.71
N SER A 97 23.72 -6.80 -22.98
CA SER A 97 23.28 -6.55 -21.63
C SER A 97 21.76 -6.33 -21.68
N SER A 98 20.99 -7.35 -21.33
CA SER A 98 19.56 -7.24 -21.20
C SER A 98 19.24 -6.95 -19.73
N ASP A 99 19.10 -5.67 -19.38
CA ASP A 99 18.40 -5.23 -18.17
C ASP A 99 16.86 -5.35 -18.35
N ASP A 100 16.39 -6.29 -19.18
CA ASP A 100 14.98 -6.59 -19.36
C ASP A 100 14.57 -7.68 -18.36
N PRO A 101 13.78 -7.38 -17.32
CA PRO A 101 13.32 -8.36 -16.33
C PRO A 101 12.39 -9.43 -16.91
N SER A 102 12.06 -9.38 -18.21
CA SER A 102 11.18 -10.34 -18.89
C SER A 102 11.79 -11.70 -19.19
N VAL A 103 13.02 -12.01 -18.73
CA VAL A 103 13.70 -13.28 -19.02
C VAL A 103 13.80 -14.16 -17.76
N GLY A 104 12.69 -14.71 -17.32
CA GLY A 104 12.71 -15.82 -16.34
C GLY A 104 11.88 -15.61 -15.08
N GLY A 105 10.60 -15.58 -15.23
CA GLY A 105 9.59 -15.50 -14.18
C GLY A 105 8.21 -15.45 -14.80
N ALA A 106 7.15 -15.16 -14.10
CA ALA A 106 5.85 -14.92 -14.68
C ALA A 106 5.99 -14.05 -15.94
N GLN A 107 5.45 -14.51 -17.06
CA GLN A 107 5.52 -13.75 -18.30
C GLN A 107 4.74 -12.43 -18.18
N TYR A 108 3.74 -12.38 -17.34
CA TYR A 108 2.92 -11.20 -17.05
C TYR A 108 2.23 -11.38 -15.70
N ASP A 109 1.79 -10.28 -15.10
CA ASP A 109 0.95 -10.23 -13.91
C ASP A 109 -0.36 -9.50 -14.24
N SER A 110 -1.49 -10.07 -13.84
CA SER A 110 -2.82 -9.56 -14.16
C SER A 110 -3.84 -9.77 -13.03
N LEU A 111 -4.96 -9.04 -13.11
CA LEU A 111 -6.06 -9.18 -12.14
C LEU A 111 -6.82 -10.51 -12.27
N ASP A 112 -6.54 -11.32 -13.30
CA ASP A 112 -7.14 -12.66 -13.49
C ASP A 112 -6.37 -13.76 -12.74
N GLU A 113 -5.24 -13.45 -12.13
CA GLU A 113 -4.41 -14.41 -11.41
C GLU A 113 -4.87 -14.63 -9.97
N ALA A 114 -4.48 -15.77 -9.41
CA ALA A 114 -4.93 -16.19 -8.08
C ALA A 114 -4.60 -15.18 -6.96
N TRP A 115 -3.49 -14.46 -7.09
CA TRP A 115 -3.08 -13.46 -6.09
C TRP A 115 -4.04 -12.27 -6.04
N ALA A 116 -4.60 -11.85 -7.18
CA ALA A 116 -5.49 -10.69 -7.27
C ALA A 116 -6.85 -10.92 -6.56
N PHE A 117 -7.30 -12.18 -6.46
CA PHE A 117 -8.53 -12.52 -5.72
C PHE A 117 -8.35 -12.46 -4.20
N GLY A 118 -7.09 -12.48 -3.73
CA GLY A 118 -6.81 -12.50 -2.30
C GLY A 118 -7.45 -13.67 -1.56
N ILE A 119 -7.68 -13.49 -0.26
CA ILE A 119 -8.38 -14.44 0.59
C ILE A 119 -9.59 -13.76 1.21
N PRO A 120 -10.82 -14.21 0.93
CA PRO A 120 -12.01 -13.66 1.54
C PRO A 120 -12.02 -13.91 3.06
N PHE A 121 -12.98 -13.33 3.76
CA PHE A 121 -13.16 -13.53 5.20
C PHE A 121 -13.18 -15.00 5.58
N GLN A 122 -12.24 -15.40 6.43
CA GLN A 122 -12.13 -16.75 6.99
C GLN A 122 -12.03 -16.71 8.50
N THR A 123 -12.63 -17.69 9.16
CA THR A 123 -12.49 -17.85 10.61
C THR A 123 -11.19 -18.56 10.95
N LEU A 124 -10.42 -17.97 11.84
CA LEU A 124 -9.20 -18.55 12.41
C LEU A 124 -9.34 -18.57 13.94
N ASN A 125 -9.58 -19.74 14.54
CA ASN A 125 -9.91 -19.86 15.96
C ASN A 125 -11.11 -18.97 16.35
N ASN A 126 -10.88 -17.95 17.21
CA ASN A 126 -11.89 -17.00 17.66
C ASN A 126 -11.81 -15.65 16.92
N GLY A 127 -11.01 -15.56 15.85
CA GLY A 127 -10.87 -14.37 15.01
C GLY A 127 -11.33 -14.62 13.58
N ILE A 128 -11.46 -13.55 12.85
CA ILE A 128 -11.72 -13.53 11.41
C ILE A 128 -10.51 -12.89 10.75
N MET A 129 -10.05 -13.46 9.65
CA MET A 129 -8.99 -12.88 8.83
C MET A 129 -9.44 -12.68 7.39
N GLN A 130 -8.87 -11.67 6.74
CA GLN A 130 -8.98 -11.41 5.31
C GLN A 130 -7.63 -10.98 4.79
N CYS A 131 -7.32 -11.33 3.54
CA CYS A 131 -6.13 -10.87 2.86
C CYS A 131 -6.50 -10.33 1.48
N THR A 132 -6.05 -9.11 1.17
CA THR A 132 -6.04 -8.57 -0.19
C THR A 132 -4.62 -8.25 -0.60
N ILE A 133 -4.35 -8.31 -1.90
CA ILE A 133 -3.02 -8.09 -2.47
C ILE A 133 -3.19 -7.10 -3.62
N ASP A 134 -2.48 -5.99 -3.53
CA ASP A 134 -2.44 -4.96 -4.56
C ASP A 134 -1.10 -4.97 -5.28
N ASP A 135 -1.13 -4.71 -6.56
CA ASP A 135 0.07 -4.54 -7.37
C ASP A 135 0.57 -3.10 -7.30
N GLU A 136 1.73 -2.88 -6.72
CA GLU A 136 2.35 -1.55 -6.67
C GLU A 136 2.86 -1.08 -8.04
N PHE A 137 3.01 -1.98 -9.02
CA PHE A 137 3.34 -1.61 -10.40
C PHE A 137 2.14 -1.12 -11.20
N GLY A 138 0.92 -1.32 -10.74
CA GLY A 138 -0.27 -0.66 -11.29
C GLY A 138 -0.32 0.85 -11.02
N LYS A 139 0.61 1.39 -10.21
CA LYS A 139 0.66 2.77 -9.73
C LYS A 139 1.87 3.53 -10.28
N ILE A 140 1.78 4.86 -10.35
CA ILE A 140 2.94 5.71 -10.67
C ILE A 140 3.85 5.77 -9.45
N ASN A 141 5.11 5.39 -9.62
CA ASN A 141 6.09 5.49 -8.54
C ASN A 141 6.65 6.92 -8.47
N LEU A 142 6.33 7.63 -7.39
CA LEU A 142 6.77 9.01 -7.13
C LEU A 142 8.30 9.14 -7.12
N ASN A 143 9.00 8.13 -6.58
CA ASN A 143 10.46 8.12 -6.54
C ASN A 143 11.11 7.82 -7.89
N ALA A 144 10.31 7.55 -8.94
CA ALA A 144 10.76 7.43 -10.32
C ALA A 144 10.60 8.73 -11.13
N LEU A 145 10.00 9.76 -10.55
CA LEU A 145 9.88 11.09 -11.16
C LEU A 145 11.24 11.70 -11.44
N ILE A 146 12.24 11.41 -10.61
CA ILE A 146 13.63 11.85 -10.80
C ILE A 146 14.53 10.63 -10.98
N ASP A 147 15.32 10.63 -12.06
CA ASP A 147 16.37 9.62 -12.26
C ASP A 147 17.45 9.82 -11.19
N SER A 148 17.59 8.87 -10.28
CA SER A 148 18.51 8.93 -9.15
C SER A 148 20.00 9.04 -9.56
N ARG A 149 20.34 8.69 -10.81
CA ARG A 149 21.71 8.77 -11.33
C ARG A 149 22.01 10.11 -12.00
N ARG A 150 21.01 10.63 -12.75
CA ARG A 150 21.17 11.87 -13.54
C ARG A 150 20.66 13.10 -12.81
N GLN A 151 19.83 12.92 -11.78
CA GLN A 151 19.08 14.00 -11.10
C GLN A 151 18.23 14.82 -12.09
N GLU A 152 17.75 14.16 -13.14
CA GLU A 152 16.90 14.75 -14.17
C GLU A 152 15.47 14.20 -14.04
N PRO A 153 14.43 15.02 -14.28
CA PRO A 153 13.05 14.56 -14.28
C PRO A 153 12.78 13.54 -15.40
N ASN A 154 12.00 12.52 -15.10
CA ASN A 154 11.40 11.65 -16.10
C ASN A 154 10.24 12.40 -16.76
N GLN A 155 10.47 12.95 -17.95
CA GLN A 155 9.53 13.82 -18.66
C GLN A 155 8.13 13.21 -18.82
N THR A 156 8.04 11.90 -19.12
CA THR A 156 6.73 11.24 -19.29
C THR A 156 5.98 11.16 -17.96
N LEU A 157 6.65 10.79 -16.88
CA LEU A 157 6.00 10.71 -15.56
C LEU A 157 5.69 12.11 -15.00
N GLU A 158 6.55 13.08 -15.22
CA GLU A 158 6.30 14.48 -14.87
C GLU A 158 5.03 14.99 -15.55
N GLN A 159 4.88 14.78 -16.86
CA GLN A 159 3.67 15.17 -17.57
C GLN A 159 2.44 14.38 -17.09
N ALA A 160 2.57 13.08 -16.82
CA ALA A 160 1.48 12.29 -16.28
C ALA A 160 1.03 12.81 -14.91
N MET A 161 1.97 13.22 -14.05
CA MET A 161 1.61 13.86 -12.78
C MET A 161 0.87 15.18 -12.98
N ARG A 162 1.30 16.02 -13.93
CA ARG A 162 0.58 17.27 -14.26
C ARG A 162 -0.86 16.99 -14.67
N PHE A 163 -1.08 16.10 -15.61
CA PHE A 163 -2.44 15.73 -16.06
C PHE A 163 -3.27 15.12 -14.94
N LEU A 164 -2.70 14.24 -14.11
CA LEU A 164 -3.40 13.64 -12.99
C LEU A 164 -3.86 14.69 -11.97
N LEU A 165 -2.98 15.62 -11.60
CA LEU A 165 -3.27 16.64 -10.59
C LEU A 165 -4.20 17.74 -11.14
N GLU A 166 -4.08 18.10 -12.42
CA GLU A 166 -5.01 19.00 -13.11
C GLU A 166 -6.43 18.42 -13.16
N ALA A 167 -6.56 17.14 -13.51
CA ALA A 167 -7.86 16.44 -13.55
C ALA A 167 -8.53 16.38 -12.17
N ARG A 168 -7.77 16.53 -11.09
CA ARG A 168 -8.25 16.57 -9.69
C ARG A 168 -8.52 17.99 -9.19
N GLY A 169 -8.42 18.99 -10.06
CA GLY A 169 -8.74 20.38 -9.74
C GLY A 169 -7.68 21.07 -8.86
N ALA A 170 -6.41 20.67 -8.95
CA ALA A 170 -5.33 21.43 -8.34
C ALA A 170 -5.32 22.85 -8.89
N GLU A 171 -5.47 23.88 -8.05
CA GLU A 171 -5.54 25.28 -8.47
C GLU A 171 -4.21 25.78 -9.08
N GLU A 172 -3.09 25.35 -8.51
CA GLU A 172 -1.75 25.55 -9.05
C GLU A 172 -1.15 24.16 -9.32
N ASP A 173 -0.37 24.02 -10.40
CA ASP A 173 0.33 22.77 -10.68
C ASP A 173 1.42 22.50 -9.63
N PRO A 174 1.23 21.50 -8.75
CA PRO A 174 2.18 21.22 -7.68
C PRO A 174 3.33 20.31 -8.13
N THR A 175 3.41 19.94 -9.40
CA THR A 175 4.40 18.96 -9.89
C THR A 175 5.83 19.44 -9.68
N ASP A 176 6.11 20.74 -9.91
CA ASP A 176 7.44 21.30 -9.66
C ASP A 176 7.81 21.21 -8.17
N ALA A 177 6.84 21.47 -7.26
CA ALA A 177 7.07 21.34 -5.82
C ALA A 177 7.28 19.89 -5.38
N ILE A 178 6.65 18.92 -6.06
CA ILE A 178 6.90 17.48 -5.81
C ILE A 178 8.31 17.10 -6.26
N LEU A 179 8.76 17.62 -7.39
CA LEU A 179 10.11 17.36 -7.90
C LEU A 179 11.17 17.97 -6.97
N ASP A 180 10.99 19.21 -6.50
CA ASP A 180 11.89 19.89 -5.55
C ASP A 180 11.93 19.13 -4.19
N TRP A 181 10.79 18.56 -3.77
CA TRP A 181 10.75 17.75 -2.54
C TRP A 181 11.60 16.49 -2.61
N ILE A 182 11.77 15.92 -3.83
CA ILE A 182 12.42 14.62 -4.05
C ILE A 182 13.90 14.77 -4.43
N ASP A 183 14.28 15.84 -5.16
CA ASP A 183 15.66 16.00 -5.61
C ASP A 183 16.61 16.35 -4.44
N SER A 184 17.89 16.53 -4.74
CA SER A 184 18.90 16.63 -3.68
C SER A 184 19.46 18.03 -3.52
N ASP A 185 19.03 18.98 -4.36
CA ASP A 185 19.50 20.37 -4.25
C ASP A 185 18.46 21.25 -3.51
N ASP A 186 18.65 22.55 -3.49
CA ASP A 186 17.78 23.53 -2.81
C ASP A 186 17.49 24.70 -3.78
N ASP A 187 17.52 24.41 -5.10
CA ASP A 187 17.27 25.36 -6.17
C ASP A 187 15.83 25.21 -6.69
N PRO A 188 14.90 26.13 -6.34
CA PRO A 188 13.48 25.96 -6.65
C PRO A 188 13.22 26.04 -8.16
N ARG A 189 12.38 25.11 -8.66
CA ARG A 189 11.80 25.19 -10.01
C ARG A 189 10.84 26.39 -10.11
N PRO A 190 10.42 26.79 -11.32
CA PRO A 190 9.59 27.98 -11.50
C PRO A 190 8.30 28.02 -10.66
N ASN A 191 7.61 26.89 -10.50
CA ASN A 191 6.44 26.76 -9.64
C ASN A 191 6.72 25.89 -8.41
N GLY A 192 7.98 25.62 -8.12
CA GLY A 192 8.44 24.74 -7.06
C GLY A 192 8.48 25.39 -5.68
N ALA A 193 8.93 24.62 -4.73
CA ALA A 193 9.07 25.06 -3.34
C ALA A 193 10.19 24.28 -2.64
N GLU A 194 11.15 25.04 -2.11
CA GLU A 194 12.30 24.52 -1.38
C GLU A 194 12.30 24.93 0.10
N THR A 195 13.36 24.65 0.81
CA THR A 195 13.49 24.88 2.25
C THR A 195 13.07 26.30 2.67
N ASP A 196 13.42 27.33 1.90
CA ASP A 196 13.06 28.73 2.20
C ASP A 196 11.54 28.93 2.25
N TYR A 197 10.81 28.30 1.32
CA TYR A 197 9.34 28.35 1.31
C TYR A 197 8.76 27.65 2.54
N TYR A 198 9.15 26.43 2.82
CA TYR A 198 8.58 25.63 3.93
C TYR A 198 8.96 26.19 5.31
N GLN A 199 10.11 26.85 5.44
CA GLN A 199 10.50 27.55 6.66
C GLN A 199 9.74 28.87 6.87
N SER A 200 9.14 29.45 5.84
CA SER A 200 8.31 30.65 5.94
C SER A 200 6.88 30.38 6.40
N LEU A 201 6.46 29.12 6.50
CA LEU A 201 5.12 28.73 6.92
C LEU A 201 4.87 29.00 8.41
N GLU A 202 3.60 29.04 8.82
CA GLU A 202 3.21 29.24 10.24
C GLU A 202 3.79 28.12 11.15
N ILE A 203 3.85 26.90 10.65
CA ILE A 203 4.54 25.76 11.29
C ILE A 203 5.72 25.41 10.37
N PRO A 204 6.93 25.90 10.65
CA PRO A 204 8.08 25.71 9.77
C PRO A 204 8.60 24.27 9.80
N TYR A 205 8.99 23.77 8.63
CA TYR A 205 9.72 22.52 8.46
C TYR A 205 10.67 22.63 7.25
N PRO A 206 11.74 21.82 7.17
CA PRO A 206 12.63 21.81 6.01
C PRO A 206 12.00 21.06 4.82
N CYS A 207 12.40 21.41 3.60
CA CYS A 207 12.21 20.51 2.47
C CYS A 207 12.95 19.19 2.71
N LYS A 208 12.42 18.09 2.18
CA LYS A 208 13.02 16.77 2.43
C LYS A 208 14.30 16.56 1.63
N ASN A 209 14.35 17.05 0.39
CA ASN A 209 15.44 16.89 -0.58
C ASN A 209 15.94 15.44 -0.65
N ALA A 210 14.97 14.50 -0.65
CA ALA A 210 15.22 13.07 -0.63
C ALA A 210 13.97 12.30 -1.11
N PRO A 211 14.13 11.05 -1.56
CA PRO A 211 13.01 10.20 -1.93
C PRO A 211 11.91 10.14 -0.86
N LEU A 212 10.66 10.12 -1.32
CA LEU A 212 9.48 9.97 -0.46
C LEU A 212 9.50 8.61 0.25
N GLY A 213 9.15 8.60 1.54
CA GLY A 213 9.00 7.39 2.34
C GLY A 213 7.56 6.88 2.35
N SER A 214 6.57 7.76 2.10
CA SER A 214 5.16 7.40 1.97
C SER A 214 4.45 8.36 1.03
N VAL A 215 3.30 7.93 0.49
CA VAL A 215 2.48 8.78 -0.40
C VAL A 215 1.85 9.93 0.38
N GLU A 216 1.57 9.75 1.66
CA GLU A 216 0.98 10.76 2.54
C GLU A 216 1.90 11.98 2.74
N GLU A 217 3.20 11.87 2.48
CA GLU A 217 4.11 13.03 2.50
C GLU A 217 3.70 14.10 1.48
N LEU A 218 2.96 13.74 0.43
CA LEU A 218 2.40 14.70 -0.52
C LEU A 218 1.57 15.80 0.18
N LEU A 219 0.90 15.50 1.28
CA LEU A 219 0.13 16.47 2.06
C LEU A 219 1.02 17.57 2.72
N LEU A 220 2.33 17.40 2.74
CA LEU A 220 3.28 18.39 3.21
C LEU A 220 3.79 19.29 2.07
N ILE A 221 3.49 18.93 0.82
CA ILE A 221 4.02 19.60 -0.37
C ILE A 221 3.09 20.74 -0.79
N ARG A 222 3.66 21.87 -1.16
CA ARG A 222 2.93 23.03 -1.67
C ARG A 222 1.99 22.65 -2.80
N GLY A 223 0.73 23.11 -2.72
CA GLY A 223 -0.28 22.91 -3.75
C GLY A 223 -1.05 21.58 -3.66
N ILE A 224 -0.66 20.66 -2.78
CA ILE A 224 -1.44 19.44 -2.52
C ILE A 224 -2.40 19.70 -1.35
N THR A 225 -3.68 19.84 -1.66
CA THR A 225 -4.74 19.96 -0.65
C THR A 225 -5.31 18.59 -0.29
N PRO A 226 -6.02 18.46 0.85
CA PRO A 226 -6.73 17.21 1.17
C PRO A 226 -7.71 16.79 0.08
N GLU A 227 -8.39 17.75 -0.59
CA GLU A 227 -9.34 17.47 -1.67
C GLU A 227 -8.63 16.84 -2.86
N VAL A 228 -7.48 17.37 -3.28
CA VAL A 228 -6.64 16.80 -4.35
C VAL A 228 -6.14 15.41 -3.95
N PHE A 229 -5.74 15.24 -2.68
CA PHE A 229 -5.15 14.00 -2.20
C PHE A 229 -6.17 12.86 -2.06
N PHE A 230 -7.33 13.13 -1.44
CA PHE A 230 -8.35 12.10 -1.22
C PHE A 230 -9.28 11.92 -2.43
N GLY A 231 -9.32 12.91 -3.35
CA GLY A 231 -10.23 12.91 -4.49
C GLY A 231 -11.68 13.23 -4.08
N ASP A 232 -12.53 13.34 -5.09
CA ASP A 232 -13.97 13.56 -4.92
C ASP A 232 -14.73 12.24 -5.16
N PRO A 233 -15.33 11.63 -4.12
CA PRO A 233 -16.10 10.40 -4.28
C PRO A 233 -17.35 10.56 -5.18
N GLU A 234 -17.88 11.79 -5.33
CA GLU A 234 -19.01 12.05 -6.22
C GLU A 234 -18.61 12.00 -7.71
N LEU A 235 -17.32 12.16 -7.99
CA LEU A 235 -16.72 12.06 -9.32
C LEU A 235 -16.02 10.70 -9.55
N ASP A 236 -16.22 9.72 -8.67
CA ASP A 236 -15.54 8.41 -8.69
C ASP A 236 -14.01 8.51 -8.67
N GLN A 237 -13.45 9.60 -8.13
CA GLN A 237 -12.01 9.78 -8.01
C GLN A 237 -11.46 8.95 -6.84
N LEU A 238 -10.44 8.14 -7.13
CA LEU A 238 -9.74 7.34 -6.11
C LEU A 238 -8.77 8.22 -5.32
N PRO A 239 -8.49 7.93 -4.04
CA PRO A 239 -7.38 8.58 -3.32
C PRO A 239 -6.05 8.41 -4.04
N LEU A 240 -5.15 9.41 -3.95
CA LEU A 240 -3.81 9.32 -4.56
C LEU A 240 -3.01 8.09 -4.08
N THR A 241 -3.30 7.56 -2.90
CA THR A 241 -2.68 6.32 -2.37
C THR A 241 -3.02 5.07 -3.19
N GLU A 242 -4.11 5.11 -3.98
CA GLU A 242 -4.47 4.02 -4.89
C GLU A 242 -3.85 4.18 -6.29
N LEU A 243 -3.40 5.37 -6.65
CA LEU A 243 -2.84 5.70 -7.97
C LEU A 243 -1.33 5.87 -7.95
N LEU A 244 -0.77 6.19 -6.78
CA LEU A 244 0.64 6.51 -6.58
C LEU A 244 1.27 5.55 -5.58
N THR A 245 2.58 5.33 -5.73
CA THR A 245 3.37 4.53 -4.80
C THR A 245 4.75 5.14 -4.59
N VAL A 246 5.40 4.77 -3.51
CA VAL A 246 6.82 5.06 -3.23
C VAL A 246 7.66 3.78 -3.23
N HIS A 247 6.98 2.62 -3.32
CA HIS A 247 7.58 1.29 -3.21
C HIS A 247 7.92 0.70 -4.60
N GLY A 248 8.81 -0.27 -4.61
CA GLY A 248 9.20 -1.00 -5.82
C GLY A 248 10.34 -0.35 -6.61
N GLN A 249 10.47 -0.75 -7.87
CA GLN A 249 11.56 -0.28 -8.73
C GLN A 249 11.29 1.14 -9.23
N ARG A 250 12.34 1.95 -9.23
CA ARG A 250 12.32 3.35 -9.72
C ARG A 250 12.61 3.41 -11.22
N ASN A 251 12.00 2.51 -12.01
CA ASN A 251 12.17 2.47 -13.46
C ASN A 251 11.08 3.24 -14.23
N GLY A 252 10.10 3.78 -13.52
CA GLY A 252 9.01 4.57 -14.08
C GLY A 252 8.04 3.78 -14.95
N ARG A 253 7.97 2.46 -14.81
CA ARG A 253 7.06 1.60 -15.57
C ARG A 253 5.82 1.25 -14.75
N VAL A 254 4.67 1.27 -15.42
CA VAL A 254 3.37 0.93 -14.85
C VAL A 254 2.82 -0.32 -15.53
N ASN A 255 2.31 -1.27 -14.76
CA ASN A 255 1.70 -2.49 -15.28
C ASN A 255 0.30 -2.19 -15.85
N VAL A 256 0.16 -2.35 -17.17
CA VAL A 256 -1.10 -2.08 -17.87
C VAL A 256 -2.23 -3.03 -17.51
N ASN A 257 -1.90 -4.24 -17.03
CA ASN A 257 -2.90 -5.23 -16.64
C ASN A 257 -3.56 -4.90 -15.29
N THR A 258 -2.91 -4.10 -14.45
CA THR A 258 -3.38 -3.84 -13.07
C THR A 258 -3.66 -2.36 -12.79
N ALA A 259 -3.15 -1.45 -13.63
CA ALA A 259 -3.30 -0.02 -13.44
C ALA A 259 -4.76 0.45 -13.51
N GLU A 260 -5.08 1.45 -12.67
CA GLU A 260 -6.39 2.09 -12.63
C GLU A 260 -6.62 3.03 -13.83
N LEU A 261 -7.90 3.30 -14.13
CA LEU A 261 -8.29 4.17 -15.25
C LEU A 261 -7.59 5.53 -15.19
N GLU A 262 -7.59 6.20 -14.02
CA GLU A 262 -6.98 7.52 -13.87
C GLU A 262 -5.47 7.49 -14.17
N THR A 263 -4.77 6.45 -13.70
CA THR A 263 -3.33 6.25 -13.96
C THR A 263 -3.04 6.06 -15.46
N LEU A 264 -3.83 5.22 -16.12
CA LEU A 264 -3.68 4.98 -17.56
C LEU A 264 -4.04 6.21 -18.40
N THR A 265 -5.06 6.98 -17.99
CA THR A 265 -5.45 8.23 -18.65
C THR A 265 -4.32 9.26 -18.56
N ALA A 266 -3.78 9.49 -17.36
CA ALA A 266 -2.68 10.42 -17.17
C ALA A 266 -1.42 10.05 -17.99
N LEU A 267 -1.09 8.76 -18.06
CA LEU A 267 0.03 8.27 -18.87
C LEU A 267 -0.27 8.37 -20.37
N GLY A 268 -1.50 8.08 -20.80
CA GLY A 268 -1.93 8.20 -22.20
C GLY A 268 -1.84 9.64 -22.69
N ASP A 269 -2.35 10.58 -21.90
CA ASP A 269 -2.31 12.02 -22.21
C ASP A 269 -0.87 12.53 -22.25
N ALA A 270 -0.02 12.09 -21.31
CA ALA A 270 1.42 12.42 -21.31
C ALA A 270 2.16 11.91 -22.54
N MET A 271 1.68 10.84 -23.15
CA MET A 271 2.23 10.29 -24.40
C MET A 271 1.58 10.88 -25.66
N GLY A 272 0.60 11.75 -25.52
CA GLY A 272 -0.19 12.28 -26.65
C GLY A 272 -1.12 11.24 -27.30
N SER A 273 -1.52 10.24 -26.54
CA SER A 273 -2.42 9.13 -26.96
C SER A 273 -3.72 9.17 -26.14
N PRO A 274 -4.57 10.18 -26.30
CA PRO A 274 -5.84 10.26 -25.59
C PRO A 274 -6.74 9.06 -25.96
N GLY A 275 -7.46 8.50 -24.96
CA GLY A 275 -8.27 7.29 -25.14
C GLY A 275 -7.48 5.97 -25.01
N LEU A 276 -6.19 6.02 -24.70
CA LEU A 276 -5.37 4.84 -24.46
C LEU A 276 -5.92 4.01 -23.28
N ALA A 277 -6.36 4.68 -22.23
CA ALA A 277 -6.85 4.03 -21.02
C ALA A 277 -8.05 3.12 -21.31
N GLU A 278 -9.04 3.63 -22.03
CA GLU A 278 -10.25 2.88 -22.38
C GLU A 278 -9.93 1.66 -23.25
N LEU A 279 -9.03 1.83 -24.23
CA LEU A 279 -8.59 0.73 -25.09
C LEU A 279 -7.85 -0.35 -24.29
N VAL A 280 -6.97 0.04 -23.38
CA VAL A 280 -6.25 -0.90 -22.50
C VAL A 280 -7.24 -1.65 -21.62
N LEU A 281 -8.20 -0.94 -20.99
CA LEU A 281 -9.20 -1.56 -20.13
C LEU A 281 -10.10 -2.55 -20.90
N GLU A 282 -10.54 -2.19 -22.11
CA GLU A 282 -11.34 -3.07 -22.95
C GLU A 282 -10.56 -4.32 -23.38
N GLU A 283 -9.33 -4.16 -23.84
CA GLU A 283 -8.53 -5.27 -24.33
C GLU A 283 -8.06 -6.22 -23.22
N ARG A 284 -7.65 -5.69 -22.04
CA ARG A 284 -7.21 -6.54 -20.92
C ARG A 284 -8.36 -7.39 -20.33
N GLN A 285 -9.63 -6.91 -20.42
CA GLN A 285 -10.80 -7.70 -20.00
C GLN A 285 -11.06 -8.89 -20.93
N ARG A 286 -10.64 -8.83 -22.18
CA ARG A 286 -10.75 -9.96 -23.12
C ARG A 286 -9.63 -10.96 -22.90
N ILE A 287 -8.40 -10.49 -22.90
CA ILE A 287 -7.19 -11.29 -22.71
C ILE A 287 -6.10 -10.36 -22.14
N PRO A 288 -5.50 -10.67 -20.97
CA PRO A 288 -4.39 -9.90 -20.42
C PRO A 288 -3.24 -9.71 -21.43
N PHE A 289 -2.51 -8.62 -21.28
CA PHE A 289 -1.30 -8.38 -22.05
C PHE A 289 -0.19 -9.30 -21.53
N GLN A 290 0.38 -10.12 -22.39
CA GLN A 290 1.34 -11.17 -22.01
C GLN A 290 2.80 -10.74 -22.17
N ASN A 291 3.03 -9.73 -22.99
CA ASN A 291 4.36 -9.17 -23.19
C ASN A 291 4.31 -7.68 -23.55
N ASN A 292 5.42 -6.98 -23.36
CA ASN A 292 5.49 -5.53 -23.60
C ASN A 292 5.24 -5.09 -25.05
N ASN A 293 5.25 -6.01 -26.01
CA ASN A 293 4.95 -5.70 -27.41
C ASN A 293 3.44 -5.82 -27.72
N ASP A 294 2.64 -6.39 -26.83
CA ASP A 294 1.21 -6.62 -27.06
C ASP A 294 0.46 -5.31 -27.27
N LEU A 295 0.87 -4.23 -26.61
CA LEU A 295 0.29 -2.90 -26.82
C LEU A 295 0.44 -2.42 -28.28
N GLU A 296 1.58 -2.73 -28.93
CA GLU A 296 1.79 -2.44 -30.33
C GLU A 296 1.04 -3.42 -31.24
N THR A 297 1.14 -4.71 -30.97
CA THR A 297 0.54 -5.75 -31.83
C THR A 297 -0.97 -5.70 -31.84
N ARG A 298 -1.59 -5.23 -30.74
CA ARG A 298 -3.04 -4.98 -30.65
C ARG A 298 -3.45 -3.58 -31.11
N GLY A 299 -2.48 -2.75 -31.58
CA GLY A 299 -2.73 -1.44 -32.17
C GLY A 299 -3.13 -0.34 -31.17
N ILE A 300 -2.85 -0.53 -29.88
CA ILE A 300 -3.15 0.45 -28.83
C ILE A 300 -2.15 1.60 -28.88
N ILE A 301 -0.86 1.27 -29.08
CA ILE A 301 0.22 2.23 -29.21
C ILE A 301 0.83 2.10 -30.60
N SER A 302 1.00 3.23 -31.29
CA SER A 302 1.70 3.26 -32.56
C SER A 302 3.23 3.13 -32.33
N PRO A 303 3.96 2.44 -33.21
CA PRO A 303 5.43 2.43 -33.16
C PRO A 303 6.05 3.84 -33.26
N GLN A 304 5.30 4.82 -33.73
CA GLN A 304 5.72 6.21 -33.93
C GLN A 304 5.42 7.11 -32.71
N ASP A 305 4.49 6.73 -31.84
CA ASP A 305 4.11 7.53 -30.64
C ASP A 305 5.21 7.58 -29.58
N SER A 306 6.25 6.77 -29.73
CA SER A 306 7.45 6.80 -28.88
C SER A 306 8.51 7.80 -29.33
N SER A 307 8.21 8.71 -30.28
CA SER A 307 9.23 9.54 -30.90
C SER A 307 8.87 11.00 -31.07
N GLY A 308 8.91 11.75 -29.98
CA GLY A 308 9.33 13.15 -30.08
C GLY A 308 10.86 13.28 -30.24
N GLN A 309 11.63 12.21 -30.01
CA GLN A 309 13.09 12.19 -30.18
C GLN A 309 13.53 10.97 -30.98
N GLN A 310 14.09 11.24 -32.16
CA GLN A 310 14.81 10.28 -33.02
C GLN A 310 15.89 9.59 -32.17
N GLY A 311 15.67 8.34 -31.73
CA GLY A 311 16.64 7.55 -30.97
C GLY A 311 16.14 6.91 -29.67
N SER A 312 14.89 7.12 -29.27
CA SER A 312 14.33 6.46 -28.09
C SER A 312 14.08 4.98 -28.38
N THR A 313 14.96 4.13 -27.87
CA THR A 313 14.83 2.68 -27.93
C THR A 313 13.52 2.22 -27.29
N ARG A 314 12.93 1.11 -27.76
CA ARG A 314 11.76 0.40 -27.18
C ARG A 314 11.77 0.28 -25.64
N ASN A 315 12.91 0.49 -25.01
CA ASN A 315 13.12 0.38 -23.57
C ASN A 315 12.67 1.61 -22.74
N ASN A 316 12.24 2.70 -23.37
CA ASN A 316 11.88 3.94 -22.66
C ASN A 316 10.36 4.14 -22.51
N ARG A 317 9.55 3.09 -22.69
CA ARG A 317 8.10 3.18 -22.50
C ARG A 317 7.75 3.09 -21.03
N PRO A 318 6.75 3.86 -20.56
CA PRO A 318 6.32 3.85 -19.16
C PRO A 318 5.44 2.62 -18.82
N PHE A 319 5.43 1.59 -19.67
CA PHE A 319 4.57 0.41 -19.50
C PHE A 319 5.34 -0.88 -19.31
N THR A 320 4.77 -1.76 -18.51
CA THR A 320 5.18 -3.16 -18.32
C THR A 320 3.93 -4.03 -18.23
N VAL A 321 4.10 -5.33 -18.32
CA VAL A 321 3.06 -6.34 -18.08
C VAL A 321 3.40 -7.22 -16.89
N ALA A 322 4.58 -7.05 -16.30
CA ALA A 322 5.06 -7.83 -15.18
C ALA A 322 5.37 -6.92 -13.98
N SER A 323 5.12 -7.44 -12.79
CA SER A 323 5.25 -6.74 -11.52
C SER A 323 6.27 -7.39 -10.61
N SER A 324 6.95 -6.60 -9.81
CA SER A 324 7.93 -7.10 -8.84
C SER A 324 7.72 -6.54 -7.43
N SER A 325 6.65 -5.78 -7.20
CA SER A 325 6.35 -5.24 -5.88
C SER A 325 4.84 -5.27 -5.63
N TYR A 326 4.47 -5.77 -4.46
CA TYR A 326 3.08 -5.96 -4.06
C TYR A 326 2.87 -5.43 -2.66
N ARG A 327 1.66 -4.92 -2.40
CA ARG A 327 1.18 -4.57 -1.07
C ARG A 327 0.17 -5.61 -0.62
N ILE A 328 0.39 -6.18 0.55
CA ILE A 328 -0.47 -7.17 1.17
C ILE A 328 -1.20 -6.51 2.34
N HIS A 329 -2.51 -6.48 2.30
CA HIS A 329 -3.34 -6.06 3.41
C HIS A 329 -3.84 -7.30 4.16
N GLY A 330 -3.42 -7.44 5.40
CA GLY A 330 -3.89 -8.47 6.31
C GLY A 330 -4.83 -7.86 7.34
N ASP A 331 -6.13 -8.16 7.25
CA ASP A 331 -7.12 -7.74 8.23
C ASP A 331 -7.39 -8.86 9.24
N GLY A 332 -7.40 -8.51 10.52
CA GLY A 332 -7.75 -9.39 11.63
C GLY A 332 -8.84 -8.79 12.49
N ILE A 333 -9.89 -9.54 12.80
CA ILE A 333 -11.03 -9.10 13.60
C ILE A 333 -11.29 -10.13 14.70
N ALA A 334 -11.42 -9.69 15.95
CA ALA A 334 -11.82 -10.54 17.07
C ALA A 334 -12.77 -9.75 18.01
N GLY A 335 -14.06 -10.04 17.92
CA GLY A 335 -15.10 -9.26 18.59
C GLY A 335 -15.12 -7.82 18.09
N GLU A 336 -14.81 -6.86 18.97
CA GLU A 336 -14.75 -5.42 18.63
C GLU A 336 -13.36 -4.96 18.20
N SER A 337 -12.32 -5.78 18.44
CA SER A 337 -10.94 -5.45 18.08
C SER A 337 -10.70 -5.70 16.60
N ARG A 338 -10.09 -4.71 15.93
CA ARG A 338 -9.66 -4.79 14.53
C ARG A 338 -8.20 -4.38 14.43
N VAL A 339 -7.42 -5.12 13.68
CA VAL A 339 -6.03 -4.83 13.36
C VAL A 339 -5.84 -5.03 11.87
N ARG A 340 -5.27 -4.02 11.21
CA ARG A 340 -4.83 -4.12 9.82
C ARG A 340 -3.31 -4.10 9.77
N ILE A 341 -2.74 -4.93 8.96
CA ILE A 341 -1.31 -4.94 8.67
C ILE A 341 -1.13 -4.72 7.17
N GLU A 342 -0.37 -3.71 6.83
CA GLU A 342 0.12 -3.49 5.47
C GLU A 342 1.56 -3.98 5.39
N ALA A 343 1.82 -4.84 4.45
CA ALA A 343 3.13 -5.43 4.25
C ALA A 343 3.53 -5.28 2.78
N PHE A 344 4.71 -4.70 2.53
CA PHE A 344 5.25 -4.54 1.19
C PHE A 344 6.22 -5.66 0.89
N LEU A 345 6.02 -6.30 -0.24
CA LEU A 345 6.79 -7.44 -0.70
C LEU A 345 7.41 -7.13 -2.05
N THR A 346 8.69 -7.43 -2.20
CA THR A 346 9.37 -7.41 -3.51
C THR A 346 9.68 -8.82 -3.97
N ARG A 347 9.58 -9.03 -5.29
CA ARG A 347 9.87 -10.26 -5.99
C ARG A 347 10.97 -10.02 -7.02
N ASP A 348 12.10 -10.70 -6.89
CA ASP A 348 13.12 -10.74 -7.94
C ASP A 348 12.87 -11.95 -8.84
N PRO A 349 12.40 -11.77 -10.09
CA PRO A 349 12.06 -12.87 -10.97
C PRO A 349 13.26 -13.77 -11.30
N ASN A 350 14.49 -13.27 -11.18
CA ASN A 350 15.70 -14.03 -11.47
C ASN A 350 16.14 -14.95 -10.32
N GLN A 351 15.67 -14.70 -9.10
CA GLN A 351 16.02 -15.47 -7.92
C GLN A 351 14.93 -16.47 -7.50
N GLY A 352 13.81 -16.51 -8.20
CA GLY A 352 12.71 -17.40 -7.87
C GLY A 352 12.17 -17.16 -6.45
N ILE A 353 11.98 -18.23 -5.68
CA ILE A 353 11.45 -18.14 -4.31
C ILE A 353 12.38 -17.36 -3.39
N ASP A 354 13.69 -17.50 -3.56
CA ASP A 354 14.71 -16.81 -2.76
C ASP A 354 14.70 -15.29 -3.05
N GLY A 355 14.08 -14.87 -4.13
CA GLY A 355 13.89 -13.47 -4.50
C GLY A 355 12.71 -12.78 -3.82
N ILE A 356 11.88 -13.51 -3.09
CA ILE A 356 10.73 -12.94 -2.38
C ILE A 356 11.20 -12.34 -1.04
N ARG A 357 11.02 -11.05 -0.87
CA ARG A 357 11.45 -10.32 0.33
C ARG A 357 10.35 -9.39 0.82
N LEU A 358 10.08 -9.46 2.12
CA LEU A 358 9.28 -8.45 2.80
C LEU A 358 10.18 -7.22 3.03
N THR A 359 9.79 -6.06 2.50
CA THR A 359 10.60 -4.83 2.51
C THR A 359 10.13 -3.83 3.55
N ASP A 360 8.85 -3.80 3.81
CA ASP A 360 8.26 -2.91 4.80
C ASP A 360 7.05 -3.55 5.48
N TRP A 361 6.68 -3.02 6.66
CA TRP A 361 5.60 -3.55 7.48
C TRP A 361 5.03 -2.44 8.35
N LYS A 362 3.71 -2.21 8.26
CA LYS A 362 2.99 -1.20 9.05
C LYS A 362 1.77 -1.83 9.71
N GLU A 363 1.63 -1.68 11.03
CA GLU A 363 0.43 -2.08 11.77
C GLU A 363 -0.48 -0.86 11.99
N ILE A 364 -1.75 -0.99 11.62
CA ILE A 364 -2.79 0.04 11.75
C ILE A 364 -3.88 -0.51 12.68
N ARG A 365 -4.22 0.22 13.74
CA ARG A 365 -5.21 -0.16 14.75
C ARG A 365 -6.41 0.78 14.74
#